data_11e8e12c644fa8d4fbdfb96e4827ecf5
#
_entry.id   11e8e12c644fa8d4fbdfb96e4827ecf5
#
_cell.length_a   1.000
_cell.length_b   1.000
_cell.length_c   1.000
_cell.angle_alpha   90.00
_cell.angle_beta   90.00
_cell.angle_gamma   90.00
#
_symmetry.space_group_name_H-M   'P 1'
#
loop_
_entity.id
_entity.type
_entity.pdbx_description
1 polymer ?
#
loop_
_entity_poly.entity_id
_entity_poly.type
_entity_poly.pdbx_seq_one_letter_code
_entity_poly.pdbx_strand_id
1 'polypeptide(L)' 'MITVKVDFSIDQVLAIVRLLRSDGYVQGTHFDFAFVPSKMDEFSYHNVYNKHTNFTFYDEELAMMFALKYSS' A
#
# COMPACT_ATOMS: atom_id res chain seq x y z
N MET A 1 5.59 6.32 11.96
CA MET A 1 4.68 6.02 10.84
C MET A 1 5.51 5.83 9.57
N ILE A 2 5.32 4.72 8.90
CA ILE A 2 6.09 4.35 7.71
C ILE A 2 5.11 4.10 6.57
N THR A 3 5.34 4.73 5.43
CA THR A 3 4.51 4.55 4.24
C THR A 3 5.28 3.78 3.18
N VAL A 4 4.69 2.70 2.67
CA VAL A 4 5.27 1.87 1.62
C VAL A 4 4.38 1.97 0.38
N LYS A 5 4.98 2.36 -0.73
CA LYS A 5 4.29 2.43 -2.02
C LYS A 5 4.42 1.08 -2.72
N VAL A 6 3.29 0.51 -3.14
CA VAL A 6 3.26 -0.75 -3.87
C VAL A 6 2.44 -0.62 -5.15
N ASP A 7 2.85 -1.34 -6.18
CA ASP A 7 2.19 -1.35 -7.48
C ASP A 7 1.47 -2.69 -7.67
N PHE A 8 0.55 -2.97 -6.76
CA PHE A 8 -0.23 -4.20 -6.78
C PHE A 8 -1.64 -3.95 -7.35
N SER A 9 -2.26 -4.99 -7.89
CA SER A 9 -3.66 -4.94 -8.27
C SER A 9 -4.55 -4.82 -7.03
N ILE A 10 -5.79 -4.36 -7.20
CA ILE A 10 -6.76 -4.27 -6.11
C ILE A 10 -6.96 -5.63 -5.44
N ASP A 11 -7.04 -6.70 -6.23
CA ASP A 11 -7.22 -8.06 -5.69
C ASP A 11 -6.04 -8.49 -4.82
N GLN A 12 -4.81 -8.15 -5.23
CA GLN A 12 -3.61 -8.43 -4.45
C GLN A 12 -3.59 -7.64 -3.14
N VAL A 13 -3.97 -6.35 -3.19
CA VAL A 13 -4.05 -5.50 -2.00
C VAL A 13 -5.06 -6.05 -1.01
N LEU A 14 -6.24 -6.43 -1.47
CA LEU A 14 -7.28 -6.99 -0.60
C LEU A 14 -6.85 -8.33 0.01
N ALA A 15 -6.14 -9.16 -0.75
CA ALA A 15 -5.59 -10.40 -0.23
C ALA A 15 -4.58 -10.15 0.90
N ILE A 16 -3.71 -9.17 0.71
CA ILE A 16 -2.72 -8.77 1.73
C ILE A 16 -3.43 -8.25 2.99
N VAL A 17 -4.45 -7.43 2.84
CA VAL A 17 -5.23 -6.90 3.98
C VAL A 17 -5.90 -8.03 4.74
N ARG A 18 -6.44 -9.03 4.06
CA ARG A 18 -7.02 -10.21 4.71
C ARG A 18 -5.99 -10.99 5.51
N LEU A 19 -4.79 -11.16 4.97
CA LEU A 19 -3.70 -11.84 5.68
C LEU A 19 -3.30 -11.07 6.94
N LEU A 20 -3.17 -9.75 6.85
CA LEU A 20 -2.84 -8.92 8.00
C LEU A 20 -3.91 -9.03 9.09
N ARG A 21 -5.17 -9.00 8.72
CA ARG A 21 -6.27 -9.17 9.68
C ARG A 21 -6.26 -10.56 10.30
N SER A 22 -5.96 -11.58 9.52
CA SER A 22 -5.85 -12.96 9.99
C SER A 22 -4.73 -13.11 11.02
N ASP A 23 -3.67 -12.33 10.88
CA ASP A 23 -2.54 -12.31 11.82
C ASP A 23 -2.81 -11.46 13.07
N GLY A 24 -3.98 -10.86 13.18
CA GLY A 24 -4.37 -10.08 14.35
C GLY A 24 -4.11 -8.57 14.24
N TYR A 25 -3.67 -8.07 13.09
CA TYR A 25 -3.48 -6.65 12.89
C TYR A 25 -4.80 -5.96 12.53
N VAL A 26 -5.01 -4.77 13.09
CA VAL A 26 -6.25 -4.01 12.92
C VAL A 26 -6.00 -2.80 12.03
N GLN A 27 -6.79 -2.69 10.98
CA GLN A 27 -6.75 -1.52 10.09
C GLN A 27 -7.13 -0.25 10.88
N GLY A 28 -6.35 0.80 10.68
CA GLY A 28 -6.51 2.06 11.40
C GLY A 28 -5.75 2.13 12.72
N THR A 29 -5.32 0.99 13.27
CA THR A 29 -4.53 0.91 14.50
C THR A 29 -3.10 0.50 14.23
N HIS A 30 -2.89 -0.57 13.47
CA HIS A 30 -1.56 -1.10 13.14
C HIS A 30 -1.12 -0.70 11.74
N PHE A 31 -2.06 -0.64 10.82
CA PHE A 31 -1.80 -0.28 9.42
C PHE A 31 -3.02 0.41 8.81
N ASP A 32 -2.80 1.04 7.67
CA ASP A 32 -3.87 1.54 6.82
C ASP A 32 -3.41 1.47 5.37
N PHE A 33 -4.31 1.67 4.44
CA PHE A 33 -3.96 1.70 3.03
C PHE A 33 -4.88 2.65 2.26
N ALA A 34 -4.38 3.17 1.14
CA ALA A 34 -5.14 4.04 0.27
C ALA A 34 -4.73 3.80 -1.18
N PHE A 35 -5.72 3.70 -2.06
CA PHE A 35 -5.49 3.62 -3.49
C PHE A 35 -5.26 5.03 -4.04
N VAL A 36 -4.20 5.18 -4.83
CA VAL A 36 -3.90 6.44 -5.51
C VAL A 36 -4.07 6.21 -7.00
N PRO A 37 -5.06 6.86 -7.65
CA PRO A 37 -5.27 6.70 -9.08
C PRO A 37 -4.14 7.36 -9.86
N SER A 38 -3.95 6.91 -11.10
CA SER A 38 -3.01 7.57 -12.00
C SER A 38 -3.48 8.98 -12.29
N LYS A 39 -2.53 9.90 -12.49
CA LYS A 39 -2.80 11.28 -12.82
C LYS A 39 -2.08 11.63 -14.11
N MET A 40 -2.82 12.22 -15.05
CA MET A 40 -2.29 12.71 -16.30
C MET A 40 -2.22 14.24 -16.29
N ASP A 41 -1.18 14.78 -16.93
CA ASP A 41 -1.10 16.20 -17.19
C ASP A 41 -2.08 16.52 -18.31
N GLU A 42 -3.00 17.43 -18.07
CA GLU A 42 -4.03 17.83 -19.04
C GLU A 42 -3.46 18.48 -20.30
N PHE A 43 -2.29 19.09 -20.20
CA PHE A 43 -1.68 19.82 -21.33
C PHE A 43 -0.78 18.95 -22.17
N SER A 44 -0.09 18.00 -21.59
CA SER A 44 0.89 17.17 -22.29
C SER A 44 0.48 15.72 -22.49
N TYR A 45 -0.60 15.31 -21.85
CA TYR A 45 -1.10 13.93 -21.86
C TYR A 45 -0.10 12.89 -21.33
N HIS A 46 0.89 13.34 -20.55
CA HIS A 46 1.82 12.44 -19.89
C HIS A 46 1.35 12.11 -18.49
N ASN A 47 1.59 10.89 -18.06
CA ASN A 47 1.32 10.49 -16.69
C ASN A 47 2.24 11.23 -15.73
N VAL A 48 1.67 11.96 -14.77
CA VAL A 48 2.44 12.58 -13.69
C VAL A 48 2.90 11.50 -12.73
N TYR A 49 2.03 10.52 -12.44
CA TYR A 49 2.39 9.32 -11.70
C TYR A 49 1.44 8.18 -12.08
N ASN A 50 1.90 6.95 -11.91
CA ASN A 50 1.09 5.76 -12.14
C ASN A 50 0.22 5.44 -10.93
N LYS A 51 -0.91 4.77 -11.16
CA LYS A 51 -1.75 4.28 -10.07
C LYS A 51 -0.92 3.36 -9.17
N HIS A 52 -1.12 3.48 -7.87
CA HIS A 52 -0.42 2.68 -6.88
C HIS A 52 -1.23 2.62 -5.60
N THR A 53 -0.77 1.84 -4.64
CA THR A 53 -1.36 1.78 -3.31
C THR A 53 -0.31 2.17 -2.29
N ASN A 54 -0.69 3.04 -1.37
CA ASN A 54 0.15 3.40 -0.24
C ASN A 54 -0.32 2.62 0.98
N PHE A 55 0.58 1.79 1.53
CA PHE A 55 0.38 1.17 2.84
C PHE A 55 1.07 2.01 3.89
N THR A 56 0.35 2.39 4.91
CA THR A 56 0.89 3.13 6.06
C THR A 56 0.92 2.18 7.25
N PHE A 57 2.09 2.07 7.89
CA PHE A 57 2.26 1.22 9.06
C PHE A 57 2.56 2.10 10.27
N TYR A 58 1.80 1.90 11.33
CA TYR A 58 2.00 2.59 12.60
C TYR A 58 2.94 1.79 13.51
N ASP A 59 3.16 0.52 13.19
CA ASP A 59 4.07 -0.38 13.89
C ASP A 59 5.30 -0.62 13.01
N GLU A 60 6.49 -0.31 13.53
CA GLU A 60 7.75 -0.46 12.79
C GLU A 60 8.08 -1.92 12.47
N GLU A 61 7.80 -2.84 13.38
CA GLU A 61 8.05 -4.26 13.17
C GLU A 61 7.19 -4.80 12.02
N LEU A 62 5.94 -4.38 11.97
CA LEU A 62 5.03 -4.74 10.89
C LEU A 62 5.51 -4.17 9.56
N ALA A 63 5.97 -2.91 9.54
CA ALA A 63 6.51 -2.27 8.34
C ALA A 63 7.73 -3.02 7.81
N MET A 64 8.63 -3.43 8.69
CA MET A 64 9.83 -4.19 8.32
C MET A 64 9.47 -5.56 7.77
N MET A 65 8.56 -6.27 8.41
CA MET A 65 8.08 -7.58 7.97
C MET A 65 7.42 -7.47 6.59
N PHE A 66 6.59 -6.46 6.39
CA PHE A 66 5.93 -6.22 5.11
C PHE A 66 6.96 -5.92 4.01
N ALA A 67 7.92 -5.06 4.29
CA ALA A 67 8.97 -4.71 3.32
C ALA A 67 9.79 -5.93 2.92
N LEU A 68 10.16 -6.79 3.86
CA LEU A 68 10.90 -8.02 3.57
C LEU A 68 10.10 -9.01 2.75
N LYS A 69 8.79 -9.09 2.99
CA LYS A 69 7.92 -10.07 2.34
C LYS A 69 7.49 -9.63 0.93
N TYR A 70 7.24 -8.34 0.72
CA TYR A 70 6.65 -7.83 -0.51
C TYR A 70 7.57 -6.90 -1.30
N SER A 71 8.69 -6.52 -0.77
CA SER A 71 9.70 -5.74 -1.47
C SER A 71 10.70 -6.71 -2.10
N SER A 72 10.74 -6.72 -3.37
CA SER A 72 11.71 -7.52 -4.12
C SER A 72 12.94 -6.69 -4.44
#